data_8e2dd9b5b3fbe55a7f15c1982891c2d8
#
_entry.id   8e2dd9b5b3fbe55a7f15c1982891c2d8
#
_cell.length_a   1.000
_cell.length_b   1.000
_cell.length_c   1.000
_cell.angle_alpha   90.00
_cell.angle_beta   90.00
_cell.angle_gamma   90.00
#
_symmetry.space_group_name_H-M   'P 1'
#
loop_
_entity.id
_entity.type
_entity.pdbx_description
1 polymer ?
#
loop_
_entity_poly.entity_id
_entity_poly.type
_entity_poly.pdbx_seq_one_letter_code
_entity_poly.pdbx_strand_id
1 'polypeptide(L)'
;MSIEITKETNVLIQSANKIYSDNFDGKTWFGRCIFLSWYCDVGTCKFCYRSTQKSRIKHSSHAKRSVSSIIVEVLLSKRLGWRIEFLTGGYKIFPFDQLVRITKIVSSVYGEKIWLNLGALEEKDLIAFKPYVKGIVASIETVNKELHDDICPNKPIEPYEKMFELCDSCDSLKDADFRKSMTMVVGLGEKKEQFEELKEFISKFDIERITFYALKPVSGTPYEHGPTTEEYFWWIAKTRIAFPKLQIIAGTTARRVDEIKQVLLAGANAITKFPATKQYATENAKILEKNVLLAGREFTSTLTNQKLLVDWDWRKEIDELTCDEIDSDLKKEVKEKMELYLKRMI
;
A
#
# COMPACT_ATOMS: atom_id res chain seq x y z
N MET A 1 -15.89 -9.46 19.76
CA MET A 1 -16.32 -10.83 19.34
C MET A 1 -15.09 -11.69 19.20
N SER A 2 -15.11 -12.95 19.65
CA SER A 2 -14.04 -13.91 19.37
C SER A 2 -14.09 -14.25 17.89
N ILE A 3 -12.96 -14.10 17.19
CA ILE A 3 -12.85 -14.54 15.80
C ILE A 3 -12.78 -16.06 15.81
N GLU A 4 -13.76 -16.71 15.24
CA GLU A 4 -13.77 -18.17 15.10
C GLU A 4 -12.89 -18.55 13.91
N ILE A 5 -11.90 -19.41 14.17
CA ILE A 5 -11.01 -20.01 13.19
C ILE A 5 -10.92 -21.50 13.45
N THR A 6 -10.76 -22.30 12.41
CA THR A 6 -10.60 -23.75 12.54
C THR A 6 -9.31 -24.10 13.28
N LYS A 7 -9.27 -25.33 13.85
CA LYS A 7 -8.07 -25.85 14.52
C LYS A 7 -6.87 -25.90 13.54
N GLU A 8 -7.13 -26.27 12.29
CA GLU A 8 -6.11 -26.33 11.23
C GLU A 8 -5.49 -24.96 10.96
N THR A 9 -6.32 -23.94 10.73
CA THR A 9 -5.86 -22.57 10.50
C THR A 9 -5.12 -21.99 11.72
N ASN A 10 -5.54 -22.35 12.92
CA ASN A 10 -4.84 -21.93 14.14
C ASN A 10 -3.42 -22.51 14.22
N VAL A 11 -3.22 -23.79 13.89
CA VAL A 11 -1.90 -24.43 13.81
C VAL A 11 -1.03 -23.75 12.75
N LEU A 12 -1.61 -23.42 11.62
CA LEU A 12 -0.92 -22.69 10.54
C LEU A 12 -0.43 -21.31 11.02
N ILE A 13 -1.29 -20.55 11.71
CA ILE A 13 -0.96 -19.24 12.28
C ILE A 13 0.16 -19.35 13.31
N GLN A 14 0.12 -20.35 14.19
CA GLN A 14 1.18 -20.57 15.19
C GLN A 14 2.53 -20.85 14.52
N SER A 15 2.55 -21.69 13.48
CA SER A 15 3.76 -21.96 12.70
C SER A 15 4.30 -20.72 12.01
N ALA A 16 3.43 -19.93 11.39
CA ALA A 16 3.77 -18.67 10.73
C ALA A 16 4.31 -17.63 11.72
N ASN A 17 3.69 -17.53 12.91
CA ASN A 17 4.17 -16.62 13.96
C ASN A 17 5.56 -17.00 14.47
N LYS A 18 5.83 -18.29 14.65
CA LYS A 18 7.16 -18.76 15.02
C LYS A 18 8.20 -18.35 13.98
N ILE A 19 7.93 -18.61 12.70
CA ILE A 19 8.81 -18.21 11.58
C ILE A 19 9.03 -16.69 11.56
N TYR A 20 7.96 -15.91 11.78
CA TYR A 20 8.10 -14.45 11.89
C TYR A 20 9.06 -14.08 13.04
N SER A 21 8.87 -14.64 14.22
CA SER A 21 9.69 -14.33 15.40
C SER A 21 11.16 -14.72 15.23
N ASP A 22 11.42 -15.77 14.46
CA ASP A 22 12.79 -16.24 14.18
C ASP A 22 13.51 -15.32 13.14
N ASN A 23 12.79 -14.49 12.38
CA ASN A 23 13.34 -13.72 11.26
C ASN A 23 13.18 -12.18 11.39
N PHE A 24 12.36 -11.68 12.32
CA PHE A 24 12.06 -10.25 12.46
C PHE A 24 12.10 -9.80 13.92
N ASP A 25 12.35 -8.50 14.14
CA ASP A 25 12.56 -7.87 15.47
C ASP A 25 11.27 -7.58 16.26
N GLY A 26 10.12 -8.03 15.79
CA GLY A 26 8.84 -7.78 16.45
C GLY A 26 8.24 -6.40 16.21
N LYS A 27 8.88 -5.53 15.42
CA LYS A 27 8.34 -4.23 15.08
C LYS A 27 7.30 -4.32 13.96
N THR A 28 6.26 -3.51 14.12
CA THR A 28 5.19 -3.35 13.13
C THR A 28 4.94 -1.88 12.87
N TRP A 29 4.51 -1.54 11.68
CA TRP A 29 4.26 -0.16 11.25
C TRP A 29 2.98 -0.07 10.41
N PHE A 30 2.47 1.16 10.29
CA PHE A 30 1.36 1.47 9.40
C PHE A 30 1.86 1.96 8.05
N GLY A 31 1.43 1.30 6.98
CA GLY A 31 1.69 1.68 5.60
C GLY A 31 0.67 2.68 5.08
N ARG A 32 1.14 3.83 4.61
CA ARG A 32 0.31 4.83 3.95
C ARG A 32 0.45 4.75 2.46
N CYS A 33 -0.60 4.34 1.74
CA CYS A 33 -0.69 4.51 0.30
C CYS A 33 -1.03 5.97 -0.01
N ILE A 34 -0.18 6.64 -0.76
CA ILE A 34 -0.44 8.01 -1.23
C ILE A 34 -1.02 7.96 -2.64
N PHE A 35 -2.30 8.27 -2.75
CA PHE A 35 -3.02 8.24 -4.02
C PHE A 35 -2.86 9.57 -4.78
N LEU A 36 -2.64 9.48 -6.10
CA LEU A 36 -2.53 10.64 -7.00
C LEU A 36 -3.87 11.02 -7.63
N SER A 37 -4.72 10.04 -7.89
CA SER A 37 -6.01 10.26 -8.56
C SER A 37 -7.05 9.21 -8.16
N TRP A 38 -8.30 9.62 -8.20
CA TRP A 38 -9.47 8.74 -8.04
C TRP A 38 -9.98 8.18 -9.37
N TYR A 39 -9.44 8.65 -10.49
CA TYR A 39 -9.72 8.13 -11.84
C TYR A 39 -8.62 7.15 -12.26
N CYS A 40 -8.99 6.20 -13.10
CA CYS A 40 -8.07 5.26 -13.74
C CYS A 40 -8.47 5.10 -15.21
N ASP A 41 -7.51 5.29 -16.12
CA ASP A 41 -7.78 5.18 -17.56
C ASP A 41 -8.13 3.75 -17.97
N VAL A 42 -7.49 2.74 -17.38
CA VAL A 42 -7.87 1.33 -17.53
C VAL A 42 -9.33 1.14 -17.11
N GLY A 43 -9.66 1.43 -15.86
CA GLY A 43 -11.01 1.54 -15.30
C GLY A 43 -11.98 0.38 -15.60
N THR A 44 -11.47 -0.86 -15.71
CA THR A 44 -12.26 -2.04 -16.06
C THR A 44 -12.14 -3.20 -15.08
N CYS A 45 -11.25 -3.09 -14.08
CA CYS A 45 -11.09 -4.12 -13.07
C CYS A 45 -12.41 -4.31 -12.30
N LYS A 46 -12.99 -5.50 -12.35
CA LYS A 46 -14.35 -5.81 -11.86
C LYS A 46 -14.55 -5.53 -10.36
N PHE A 47 -13.50 -5.56 -9.54
CA PHE A 47 -13.56 -5.33 -8.09
C PHE A 47 -13.24 -3.89 -7.67
N CYS A 48 -12.73 -3.07 -8.58
CA CYS A 48 -12.09 -1.82 -8.22
C CYS A 48 -13.09 -0.65 -8.12
N TYR A 49 -13.02 0.13 -7.02
CA TYR A 49 -13.81 1.36 -6.88
C TYR A 49 -13.67 2.31 -8.08
N ARG A 50 -12.46 2.40 -8.69
CA ARG A 50 -12.24 3.29 -9.84
C ARG A 50 -13.02 2.89 -11.07
N SER A 51 -13.31 1.61 -11.27
CA SER A 51 -14.15 1.14 -12.39
C SER A 51 -15.57 1.68 -12.28
N THR A 52 -16.10 1.79 -11.07
CA THR A 52 -17.45 2.35 -10.83
C THR A 52 -17.52 3.86 -10.98
N GLN A 53 -16.37 4.56 -10.98
CA GLN A 53 -16.30 6.02 -11.10
C GLN A 53 -16.05 6.48 -12.54
N LYS A 54 -15.58 5.61 -13.43
CA LYS A 54 -15.18 5.97 -14.79
C LYS A 54 -16.29 6.69 -15.56
N SER A 55 -17.51 6.24 -15.45
CA SER A 55 -18.68 6.86 -16.10
C SER A 55 -19.17 8.15 -15.43
N ARG A 56 -18.82 8.34 -14.15
CA ARG A 56 -19.27 9.50 -13.35
C ARG A 56 -18.32 10.68 -13.43
N ILE A 57 -17.04 10.43 -13.68
CA ILE A 57 -16.01 11.46 -13.78
C ILE A 57 -15.88 11.88 -15.23
N LYS A 58 -16.48 13.04 -15.58
CA LYS A 58 -16.49 13.57 -16.96
C LYS A 58 -15.08 13.97 -17.45
N HIS A 59 -14.26 14.51 -16.56
CA HIS A 59 -12.89 14.93 -16.84
C HIS A 59 -11.92 14.36 -15.81
N SER A 60 -10.92 13.63 -16.25
CA SER A 60 -9.92 13.00 -15.37
C SER A 60 -9.16 14.02 -14.49
N SER A 61 -9.01 15.25 -14.97
CA SER A 61 -8.40 16.35 -14.21
C SER A 61 -9.11 16.65 -12.90
N HIS A 62 -10.43 16.49 -12.81
CA HIS A 62 -11.21 16.72 -11.59
C HIS A 62 -10.96 15.65 -10.51
N ALA A 63 -10.39 14.51 -10.89
CA ALA A 63 -10.07 13.44 -9.98
C ALA A 63 -8.60 13.46 -9.51
N LYS A 64 -7.77 14.35 -10.05
CA LYS A 64 -6.38 14.54 -9.61
C LYS A 64 -6.35 15.15 -8.22
N ARG A 65 -5.43 14.67 -7.42
CA ARG A 65 -5.10 15.32 -6.14
C ARG A 65 -4.16 16.50 -6.38
N SER A 66 -4.33 17.56 -5.60
CA SER A 66 -3.35 18.66 -5.60
C SER A 66 -2.03 18.19 -5.00
N VAL A 67 -0.92 18.70 -5.51
CA VAL A 67 0.43 18.43 -4.98
C VAL A 67 0.51 18.84 -3.52
N SER A 68 -0.10 19.97 -3.14
CA SER A 68 -0.20 20.42 -1.75
C SER A 68 -0.83 19.39 -0.82
N SER A 69 -1.92 18.70 -1.24
CA SER A 69 -2.55 17.66 -0.44
C SER A 69 -1.71 16.38 -0.34
N ILE A 70 -0.87 16.10 -1.35
CA ILE A 70 0.08 14.98 -1.33
C ILE A 70 1.20 15.29 -0.33
N ILE A 71 1.78 16.48 -0.37
CA ILE A 71 2.83 16.92 0.58
C ILE A 71 2.33 16.85 2.01
N VAL A 72 1.10 17.28 2.30
CA VAL A 72 0.51 17.17 3.64
C VAL A 72 0.48 15.72 4.12
N GLU A 73 0.07 14.75 3.27
CA GLU A 73 0.07 13.34 3.68
C GLU A 73 1.48 12.80 3.89
N VAL A 74 2.48 13.28 3.16
CA VAL A 74 3.89 12.91 3.38
C VAL A 74 4.38 13.43 4.72
N LEU A 75 4.13 14.70 5.03
CA LEU A 75 4.51 15.32 6.31
C LEU A 75 3.83 14.63 7.50
N LEU A 76 2.53 14.36 7.40
CA LEU A 76 1.81 13.59 8.41
C LEU A 76 2.38 12.18 8.58
N SER A 77 2.71 11.51 7.47
CA SER A 77 3.32 10.17 7.52
C SER A 77 4.63 10.20 8.28
N LYS A 78 5.50 11.16 7.98
CA LYS A 78 6.76 11.36 8.68
C LYS A 78 6.55 11.65 10.18
N ARG A 79 5.65 12.58 10.49
CA ARG A 79 5.38 12.99 11.88
C ARG A 79 4.81 11.87 12.75
N LEU A 80 3.97 11.00 12.18
CA LEU A 80 3.25 9.95 12.90
C LEU A 80 3.92 8.56 12.79
N GLY A 81 5.13 8.50 12.22
CA GLY A 81 5.85 7.25 12.02
C GLY A 81 5.20 6.31 11.00
N TRP A 82 4.29 6.82 10.16
CA TRP A 82 3.74 6.02 9.07
C TRP A 82 4.79 5.86 7.96
N ARG A 83 4.90 4.66 7.42
CA ARG A 83 5.75 4.46 6.26
C ARG A 83 4.96 4.65 4.98
N ILE A 84 5.53 5.36 4.01
CA ILE A 84 4.93 5.41 2.67
C ILE A 84 5.03 4.01 2.07
N GLU A 85 3.89 3.32 1.98
CA GLU A 85 3.84 1.99 1.38
C GLU A 85 4.16 2.09 -0.11
N PHE A 86 3.51 3.00 -0.80
CA PHE A 86 3.85 3.41 -2.15
C PHE A 86 3.07 4.66 -2.59
N LEU A 87 3.62 5.36 -3.57
CA LEU A 87 2.91 6.36 -4.35
C LEU A 87 2.13 5.66 -5.45
N THR A 88 0.84 5.93 -5.58
CA THR A 88 -0.03 5.15 -6.48
C THR A 88 -1.20 5.93 -7.05
N GLY A 89 -1.77 5.39 -8.08
CA GLY A 89 -3.13 5.66 -8.51
C GLY A 89 -3.26 6.43 -9.80
N GLY A 90 -4.31 6.08 -10.54
CA GLY A 90 -4.70 6.75 -11.76
C GLY A 90 -3.77 6.46 -12.94
N TYR A 91 -3.89 5.28 -13.55
CA TYR A 91 -3.11 4.94 -14.74
C TYR A 91 -3.31 6.00 -15.83
N LYS A 92 -2.20 6.48 -16.41
CA LYS A 92 -2.15 7.48 -17.50
C LYS A 92 -2.92 8.80 -17.23
N ILE A 93 -3.05 9.22 -15.98
CA ILE A 93 -3.80 10.44 -15.61
C ILE A 93 -2.94 11.69 -15.60
N PHE A 94 -1.68 11.54 -15.22
CA PHE A 94 -0.71 12.63 -15.23
C PHE A 94 0.23 12.51 -16.42
N PRO A 95 0.67 13.62 -17.04
CA PRO A 95 1.84 13.62 -17.90
C PRO A 95 3.05 13.03 -17.17
N PHE A 96 3.92 12.37 -17.91
CA PHE A 96 5.05 11.65 -17.32
C PHE A 96 6.00 12.56 -16.52
N ASP A 97 6.32 13.73 -17.05
CA ASP A 97 7.13 14.74 -16.39
C ASP A 97 6.56 15.19 -15.04
N GLN A 98 5.22 15.36 -14.96
CA GLN A 98 4.55 15.68 -13.71
C GLN A 98 4.62 14.51 -12.71
N LEU A 99 4.57 13.26 -13.16
CA LEU A 99 4.76 12.10 -12.28
C LEU A 99 6.16 12.06 -11.70
N VAL A 100 7.19 12.30 -12.51
CA VAL A 100 8.58 12.40 -12.06
C VAL A 100 8.74 13.54 -11.05
N ARG A 101 8.19 14.72 -11.36
CA ARG A 101 8.20 15.88 -10.46
C ARG A 101 7.53 15.56 -9.11
N ILE A 102 6.34 14.99 -9.11
CA ILE A 102 5.63 14.62 -7.87
C ILE A 102 6.43 13.58 -7.08
N THR A 103 7.03 12.60 -7.76
CA THR A 103 7.84 11.57 -7.11
C THR A 103 9.09 12.16 -6.46
N LYS A 104 9.77 13.11 -7.12
CA LYS A 104 10.88 13.90 -6.57
C LYS A 104 10.45 14.65 -5.31
N ILE A 105 9.33 15.38 -5.37
CA ILE A 105 8.78 16.10 -4.21
C ILE A 105 8.52 15.15 -3.06
N VAL A 106 7.81 14.04 -3.30
CA VAL A 106 7.45 13.08 -2.25
C VAL A 106 8.70 12.48 -1.61
N SER A 107 9.68 12.05 -2.40
CA SER A 107 10.94 11.49 -1.90
C SER A 107 11.74 12.52 -1.09
N SER A 108 11.83 13.77 -1.58
CA SER A 108 12.53 14.86 -0.90
C SER A 108 11.89 15.22 0.44
N VAL A 109 10.57 15.42 0.48
CA VAL A 109 9.83 15.78 1.71
C VAL A 109 9.84 14.63 2.72
N TYR A 110 9.74 13.39 2.25
CA TYR A 110 9.80 12.20 3.09
C TYR A 110 11.22 11.97 3.66
N GLY A 111 12.24 12.34 2.91
CA GLY A 111 13.65 12.23 3.29
C GLY A 111 14.30 10.90 2.90
N GLU A 112 13.61 10.05 2.12
CA GLU A 112 14.16 8.81 1.58
C GLU A 112 13.48 8.43 0.25
N LYS A 113 14.12 7.53 -0.52
CA LYS A 113 13.51 6.95 -1.72
C LYS A 113 12.24 6.18 -1.36
N ILE A 114 11.25 6.24 -2.24
CA ILE A 114 9.92 5.65 -2.02
C ILE A 114 9.67 4.42 -2.90
N TRP A 115 8.59 3.70 -2.61
CA TRP A 115 8.04 2.67 -3.47
C TRP A 115 7.04 3.29 -4.45
N LEU A 116 7.01 2.78 -5.69
CA LEU A 116 6.18 3.30 -6.77
C LEU A 116 5.23 2.22 -7.31
N ASN A 117 3.95 2.54 -7.41
CA ASN A 117 2.90 1.68 -7.98
C ASN A 117 2.07 2.49 -8.98
N LEU A 118 2.60 2.70 -10.19
CA LEU A 118 1.98 3.52 -11.24
C LEU A 118 1.60 2.71 -12.49
N GLY A 119 1.50 1.40 -12.39
CA GLY A 119 1.33 0.47 -13.51
C GLY A 119 2.65 -0.13 -13.95
N ALA A 120 2.63 -0.83 -15.06
CA ALA A 120 3.86 -1.34 -15.68
C ALA A 120 4.63 -0.18 -16.33
N LEU A 121 5.92 -0.08 -15.99
CA LEU A 121 6.82 0.97 -16.45
C LEU A 121 7.80 0.40 -17.48
N GLU A 122 8.15 1.20 -18.48
CA GLU A 122 9.18 0.89 -19.45
C GLU A 122 10.58 1.30 -18.93
N GLU A 123 11.64 0.84 -19.58
CA GLU A 123 13.04 1.15 -19.20
C GLU A 123 13.27 2.66 -19.01
N LYS A 124 12.85 3.48 -20.00
CA LYS A 124 12.99 4.94 -19.93
C LYS A 124 12.31 5.56 -18.70
N ASP A 125 11.16 4.99 -18.29
CA ASP A 125 10.41 5.46 -17.15
C ASP A 125 11.16 5.10 -15.85
N LEU A 126 11.66 3.87 -15.76
CA LEU A 126 12.45 3.40 -14.62
C LEU A 126 13.72 4.24 -14.43
N ILE A 127 14.43 4.57 -15.52
CA ILE A 127 15.61 5.44 -15.49
C ILE A 127 15.27 6.82 -14.91
N ALA A 128 14.15 7.41 -15.32
CA ALA A 128 13.73 8.72 -14.82
C ALA A 128 13.34 8.70 -13.32
N PHE A 129 12.82 7.59 -12.81
CA PHE A 129 12.47 7.43 -11.40
C PHE A 129 13.63 6.99 -10.50
N LYS A 130 14.71 6.44 -11.06
CA LYS A 130 15.87 5.89 -10.33
C LYS A 130 16.40 6.77 -9.19
N PRO A 131 16.49 8.10 -9.29
CA PRO A 131 16.98 8.94 -8.20
C PRO A 131 16.08 8.97 -6.96
N TYR A 132 14.76 8.71 -7.13
CA TYR A 132 13.73 8.96 -6.12
C TYR A 132 13.07 7.70 -5.60
N VAL A 133 13.27 6.57 -6.28
CA VAL A 133 12.54 5.33 -6.07
C VAL A 133 13.49 4.21 -5.63
N LYS A 134 13.14 3.50 -4.56
CA LYS A 134 13.87 2.32 -4.04
C LYS A 134 13.29 1.01 -4.48
N GLY A 135 12.10 1.01 -5.07
CA GLY A 135 11.47 -0.21 -5.55
C GLY A 135 10.14 0.04 -6.25
N ILE A 136 9.76 -0.92 -7.05
CA ILE A 136 8.55 -0.92 -7.86
C ILE A 136 7.55 -1.95 -7.35
N VAL A 137 6.28 -1.66 -7.56
CA VAL A 137 5.17 -2.50 -7.10
C VAL A 137 4.28 -2.84 -8.27
N ALA A 138 4.12 -4.12 -8.53
CA ALA A 138 3.15 -4.62 -9.51
C ALA A 138 1.80 -4.91 -8.85
N SER A 139 0.75 -4.30 -9.37
CA SER A 139 -0.63 -4.59 -8.96
C SER A 139 -1.12 -5.85 -9.69
N ILE A 140 -0.70 -7.02 -9.22
CA ILE A 140 -1.00 -8.32 -9.86
C ILE A 140 -2.43 -8.77 -9.55
N GLU A 141 -2.94 -8.46 -8.36
CA GLU A 141 -4.27 -8.78 -7.86
C GLU A 141 -4.50 -10.28 -7.63
N THR A 142 -4.24 -11.13 -8.61
CA THR A 142 -4.18 -12.60 -8.54
C THR A 142 -3.17 -13.12 -9.55
N VAL A 143 -2.48 -14.20 -9.22
CA VAL A 143 -1.43 -14.81 -10.08
C VAL A 143 -1.99 -15.80 -11.08
N ASN A 144 -3.18 -16.36 -10.84
CA ASN A 144 -3.82 -17.24 -11.79
C ASN A 144 -4.27 -16.45 -13.01
N LYS A 145 -3.70 -16.78 -14.17
CA LYS A 145 -3.89 -16.00 -15.41
C LYS A 145 -5.34 -15.96 -15.86
N GLU A 146 -6.05 -17.07 -15.83
CA GLU A 146 -7.46 -17.15 -16.27
C GLU A 146 -8.34 -16.25 -15.39
N LEU A 147 -8.20 -16.36 -14.09
CA LEU A 147 -8.90 -15.51 -13.13
C LEU A 147 -8.52 -14.04 -13.30
N HIS A 148 -7.22 -13.75 -13.49
CA HIS A 148 -6.75 -12.38 -13.69
C HIS A 148 -7.34 -11.75 -14.95
N ASP A 149 -7.32 -12.44 -16.07
CA ASP A 149 -7.84 -11.96 -17.36
C ASP A 149 -9.35 -11.68 -17.28
N ASP A 150 -10.09 -12.50 -16.54
CA ASP A 150 -11.50 -12.26 -16.25
C ASP A 150 -11.73 -11.02 -15.37
N ILE A 151 -10.95 -10.85 -14.32
CA ILE A 151 -11.15 -9.77 -13.32
C ILE A 151 -10.58 -8.43 -13.82
N CYS A 152 -9.45 -8.46 -14.53
CA CYS A 152 -8.71 -7.30 -15.00
C CYS A 152 -8.51 -7.29 -16.53
N PRO A 153 -9.55 -7.34 -17.35
CA PRO A 153 -9.48 -7.63 -18.79
C PRO A 153 -8.59 -6.69 -19.62
N ASN A 154 -8.32 -5.47 -19.12
CA ASN A 154 -7.49 -4.48 -19.81
C ASN A 154 -6.20 -4.15 -19.02
N LYS A 155 -5.79 -5.03 -18.12
CA LYS A 155 -4.56 -4.89 -17.33
C LYS A 155 -3.81 -6.22 -17.29
N PRO A 156 -3.19 -6.65 -18.40
CA PRO A 156 -2.49 -7.94 -18.47
C PRO A 156 -1.30 -7.99 -17.49
N ILE A 157 -0.89 -9.20 -17.09
CA ILE A 157 0.22 -9.45 -16.16
C ILE A 157 1.57 -9.26 -16.86
N GLU A 158 1.70 -9.66 -18.10
CA GLU A 158 2.96 -9.73 -18.84
C GLU A 158 3.77 -8.40 -18.86
N PRO A 159 3.16 -7.20 -18.97
CA PRO A 159 3.91 -5.95 -18.83
C PRO A 159 4.57 -5.76 -17.47
N TYR A 160 3.97 -6.28 -16.39
CA TYR A 160 4.56 -6.23 -15.04
C TYR A 160 5.71 -7.22 -14.89
N GLU A 161 5.57 -8.42 -15.47
CA GLU A 161 6.66 -9.40 -15.52
C GLU A 161 7.88 -8.80 -16.24
N LYS A 162 7.66 -8.22 -17.42
CA LYS A 162 8.71 -7.53 -18.18
C LYS A 162 9.35 -6.38 -17.38
N MET A 163 8.57 -5.61 -16.65
CA MET A 163 9.10 -4.54 -15.78
C MET A 163 10.03 -5.11 -14.70
N PHE A 164 9.70 -6.27 -14.10
CA PHE A 164 10.59 -6.92 -13.14
C PHE A 164 11.87 -7.45 -13.80
N GLU A 165 11.76 -8.05 -14.98
CA GLU A 165 12.91 -8.51 -15.76
C GLU A 165 13.87 -7.36 -16.13
N LEU A 166 13.34 -6.20 -16.49
CA LEU A 166 14.13 -5.00 -16.76
C LEU A 166 14.94 -4.54 -15.54
N CYS A 167 14.39 -4.64 -14.33
CA CYS A 167 15.10 -4.28 -13.11
C CYS A 167 16.34 -5.15 -12.87
N ASP A 168 16.33 -6.40 -13.31
CA ASP A 168 17.43 -7.35 -13.11
C ASP A 168 18.43 -7.34 -14.26
N SER A 169 17.97 -7.17 -15.50
CA SER A 169 18.78 -7.40 -16.71
C SER A 169 19.29 -6.14 -17.38
N CYS A 170 18.69 -4.99 -17.13
CA CYS A 170 19.03 -3.75 -17.83
C CYS A 170 20.27 -3.08 -17.23
N ASP A 171 21.31 -2.91 -18.03
CA ASP A 171 22.58 -2.27 -17.61
C ASP A 171 22.36 -0.85 -17.07
N SER A 172 21.45 -0.09 -17.68
CA SER A 172 21.10 1.27 -17.24
C SER A 172 20.48 1.33 -15.84
N LEU A 173 20.00 0.20 -15.31
CA LEU A 173 19.31 0.08 -14.03
C LEU A 173 20.12 -0.65 -12.96
N LYS A 174 21.26 -1.25 -13.29
CA LYS A 174 22.06 -2.05 -12.32
C LYS A 174 22.40 -1.30 -11.02
N ASP A 175 22.73 -0.01 -11.12
CA ASP A 175 23.05 0.80 -9.94
C ASP A 175 21.79 1.32 -9.21
N ALA A 176 20.60 1.06 -9.74
CA ALA A 176 19.36 1.51 -9.11
C ALA A 176 18.97 0.65 -7.90
N ASP A 177 19.40 -0.63 -7.90
CA ASP A 177 19.03 -1.63 -6.90
C ASP A 177 17.51 -1.61 -6.63
N PHE A 178 16.73 -1.65 -7.71
CA PHE A 178 15.27 -1.62 -7.59
C PHE A 178 14.75 -2.89 -6.94
N ARG A 179 14.21 -2.71 -5.75
CA ARG A 179 13.50 -3.77 -5.04
C ARG A 179 12.14 -4.04 -5.70
N LYS A 180 11.69 -5.30 -5.66
CA LYS A 180 10.45 -5.74 -6.32
C LYS A 180 9.38 -6.09 -5.29
N SER A 181 8.18 -5.60 -5.56
CA SER A 181 7.01 -5.84 -4.70
C SER A 181 5.77 -6.12 -5.55
N MET A 182 4.83 -6.85 -4.99
CA MET A 182 3.54 -7.09 -5.62
C MET A 182 2.37 -6.84 -4.66
N THR A 183 1.18 -6.64 -5.21
CA THR A 183 -0.07 -6.66 -4.45
C THR A 183 -0.96 -7.80 -4.91
N MET A 184 -1.64 -8.42 -3.96
CA MET A 184 -2.64 -9.45 -4.19
C MET A 184 -3.93 -9.11 -3.43
N VAL A 185 -5.07 -9.36 -4.05
CA VAL A 185 -6.39 -9.18 -3.41
C VAL A 185 -6.99 -10.56 -3.15
N VAL A 186 -7.24 -10.86 -1.90
CA VAL A 186 -7.89 -12.10 -1.46
C VAL A 186 -9.41 -11.90 -1.47
N GLY A 187 -10.14 -12.86 -2.03
CA GLY A 187 -11.59 -12.86 -2.17
C GLY A 187 -12.09 -12.52 -3.57
N LEU A 188 -11.22 -12.58 -4.58
CA LEU A 188 -11.57 -12.39 -5.98
C LEU A 188 -12.10 -13.67 -6.66
N GLY A 189 -12.01 -14.82 -5.97
CA GLY A 189 -12.37 -16.14 -6.48
C GLY A 189 -11.17 -17.09 -6.60
N GLU A 190 -10.01 -16.67 -6.11
CA GLU A 190 -8.82 -17.51 -6.03
C GLU A 190 -9.04 -18.74 -5.14
N LYS A 191 -8.43 -19.85 -5.51
CA LYS A 191 -8.48 -21.12 -4.79
C LYS A 191 -7.18 -21.39 -4.04
N LYS A 192 -7.25 -22.14 -2.95
CA LYS A 192 -6.06 -22.50 -2.14
C LYS A 192 -4.99 -23.26 -2.96
N GLU A 193 -5.42 -24.07 -3.94
CA GLU A 193 -4.54 -24.82 -4.85
C GLU A 193 -3.67 -23.89 -5.69
N GLN A 194 -4.12 -22.68 -5.97
CA GLN A 194 -3.37 -21.66 -6.72
C GLN A 194 -2.23 -21.00 -5.89
N PHE A 195 -2.04 -21.45 -4.66
CA PHE A 195 -0.91 -21.00 -3.84
C PHE A 195 0.44 -21.39 -4.45
N GLU A 196 0.51 -22.51 -5.17
CA GLU A 196 1.75 -22.91 -5.85
C GLU A 196 2.12 -21.90 -6.97
N GLU A 197 1.12 -21.38 -7.71
CA GLU A 197 1.33 -20.31 -8.71
C GLU A 197 1.89 -19.03 -8.04
N LEU A 198 1.41 -18.69 -6.84
CA LEU A 198 1.94 -17.55 -6.08
C LEU A 198 3.40 -17.78 -5.67
N LYS A 199 3.74 -18.99 -5.22
CA LYS A 199 5.13 -19.34 -4.86
C LYS A 199 6.06 -19.24 -6.07
N GLU A 200 5.62 -19.76 -7.20
CA GLU A 200 6.37 -19.70 -8.46
C GLU A 200 6.59 -18.23 -8.89
N PHE A 201 5.56 -17.41 -8.84
CA PHE A 201 5.66 -16.00 -9.19
C PHE A 201 6.62 -15.23 -8.27
N ILE A 202 6.51 -15.42 -6.95
CA ILE A 202 7.40 -14.78 -5.97
C ILE A 202 8.84 -15.21 -6.22
N SER A 203 9.08 -16.50 -6.46
CA SER A 203 10.43 -17.04 -6.68
C SER A 203 11.01 -16.63 -8.03
N LYS A 204 10.20 -16.65 -9.10
CA LYS A 204 10.64 -16.28 -10.46
C LYS A 204 11.18 -14.84 -10.52
N PHE A 205 10.51 -13.92 -9.85
CA PHE A 205 10.84 -12.51 -9.90
C PHE A 205 11.60 -11.99 -8.67
N ASP A 206 11.99 -12.87 -7.77
CA ASP A 206 12.68 -12.50 -6.51
C ASP A 206 11.95 -11.37 -5.77
N ILE A 207 10.65 -11.58 -5.54
CA ILE A 207 9.80 -10.60 -4.88
C ILE A 207 10.19 -10.47 -3.41
N GLU A 208 10.57 -9.27 -2.99
CA GLU A 208 11.00 -9.00 -1.61
C GLU A 208 9.85 -8.57 -0.69
N ARG A 209 8.74 -8.12 -1.29
CA ARG A 209 7.58 -7.61 -0.53
C ARG A 209 6.27 -7.96 -1.23
N ILE A 210 5.30 -8.41 -0.44
CA ILE A 210 3.93 -8.60 -0.89
C ILE A 210 2.96 -7.84 0.00
N THR A 211 1.96 -7.19 -0.60
CA THR A 211 0.81 -6.65 0.13
C THR A 211 -0.43 -7.46 -0.20
N PHE A 212 -1.01 -8.10 0.81
CA PHE A 212 -2.32 -8.72 0.71
C PHE A 212 -3.42 -7.71 1.07
N TYR A 213 -4.44 -7.64 0.24
CA TYR A 213 -5.65 -6.89 0.52
C TYR A 213 -6.83 -7.84 0.65
N ALA A 214 -7.56 -7.77 1.76
CA ALA A 214 -8.89 -8.37 1.80
C ALA A 214 -9.81 -7.56 0.90
N LEU A 215 -10.49 -8.23 -0.04
CA LEU A 215 -11.46 -7.60 -0.93
C LEU A 215 -12.51 -6.85 -0.09
N LYS A 216 -12.68 -5.59 -0.42
CA LYS A 216 -13.79 -4.79 0.11
C LYS A 216 -14.84 -4.64 -0.98
N PRO A 217 -16.01 -5.23 -0.83
CA PRO A 217 -17.12 -5.05 -1.76
C PRO A 217 -17.45 -3.57 -1.98
N VAL A 218 -17.67 -3.21 -3.21
CA VAL A 218 -18.00 -1.85 -3.63
C VAL A 218 -19.29 -1.89 -4.43
N SER A 219 -20.23 -1.02 -4.11
CA SER A 219 -21.47 -0.90 -4.87
C SER A 219 -21.20 -0.64 -6.36
N GLY A 220 -21.84 -1.40 -7.23
CA GLY A 220 -21.62 -1.37 -8.69
C GLY A 220 -20.51 -2.31 -9.17
N THR A 221 -19.99 -3.17 -8.31
CA THR A 221 -19.15 -4.32 -8.67
C THR A 221 -19.91 -5.63 -8.43
N PRO A 222 -19.51 -6.74 -9.06
CA PRO A 222 -20.19 -8.04 -8.90
C PRO A 222 -19.93 -8.71 -7.54
N TYR A 223 -19.13 -8.12 -6.68
CA TYR A 223 -18.74 -8.69 -5.39
C TYR A 223 -19.65 -8.18 -4.27
N GLU A 224 -20.35 -9.09 -3.62
CA GLU A 224 -21.22 -8.79 -2.46
C GLU A 224 -20.47 -8.94 -1.14
N HIS A 225 -19.49 -9.85 -1.08
CA HIS A 225 -18.74 -10.17 0.12
C HIS A 225 -17.23 -10.11 -0.16
N GLY A 226 -16.47 -9.83 0.89
CA GLY A 226 -15.02 -10.04 0.90
C GLY A 226 -14.68 -11.47 1.36
N PRO A 227 -13.39 -11.81 1.47
CA PRO A 227 -12.97 -13.10 1.98
C PRO A 227 -13.42 -13.26 3.44
N THR A 228 -13.65 -14.49 3.84
CA THR A 228 -13.74 -14.80 5.27
C THR A 228 -12.44 -14.42 5.98
N THR A 229 -12.53 -14.22 7.27
CA THR A 229 -11.35 -13.96 8.13
C THR A 229 -10.33 -15.10 8.00
N GLU A 230 -10.81 -16.34 7.98
CA GLU A 230 -9.97 -17.54 7.87
C GLU A 230 -9.24 -17.64 6.53
N GLU A 231 -9.92 -17.41 5.42
CA GLU A 231 -9.29 -17.38 4.08
C GLU A 231 -8.17 -16.33 4.03
N TYR A 232 -8.43 -15.13 4.55
CA TYR A 232 -7.44 -14.06 4.54
C TYR A 232 -6.19 -14.41 5.36
N PHE A 233 -6.37 -15.00 6.54
CA PHE A 233 -5.25 -15.45 7.39
C PHE A 233 -4.49 -16.60 6.76
N TRP A 234 -5.19 -17.50 6.09
CA TRP A 234 -4.57 -18.65 5.44
C TRP A 234 -3.54 -18.21 4.39
N TRP A 235 -3.88 -17.28 3.50
CA TRP A 235 -2.96 -16.76 2.48
C TRP A 235 -1.72 -16.12 3.11
N ILE A 236 -1.89 -15.30 4.13
CA ILE A 236 -0.79 -14.63 4.83
C ILE A 236 0.13 -15.66 5.49
N ALA A 237 -0.45 -16.60 6.25
CA ALA A 237 0.31 -17.61 7.00
C ALA A 237 1.04 -18.59 6.08
N LYS A 238 0.41 -19.07 5.02
CA LYS A 238 1.04 -19.93 4.01
C LYS A 238 2.22 -19.22 3.34
N THR A 239 2.05 -17.94 3.01
CA THR A 239 3.12 -17.15 2.41
C THR A 239 4.29 -16.94 3.38
N ARG A 240 4.04 -16.67 4.66
CA ARG A 240 5.10 -16.56 5.67
C ARG A 240 5.87 -17.86 5.83
N ILE A 241 5.18 -19.02 5.82
CA ILE A 241 5.81 -20.33 5.94
C ILE A 241 6.68 -20.62 4.72
N ALA A 242 6.18 -20.33 3.52
CA ALA A 242 6.92 -20.56 2.28
C ALA A 242 8.12 -19.60 2.10
N PHE A 243 7.99 -18.36 2.57
CA PHE A 243 8.98 -17.30 2.42
C PHE A 243 9.30 -16.63 3.76
N PRO A 244 10.21 -17.21 4.56
CA PRO A 244 10.50 -16.77 5.92
C PRO A 244 10.96 -15.31 6.05
N LYS A 245 11.64 -14.77 5.03
CA LYS A 245 12.21 -13.42 5.03
C LYS A 245 11.41 -12.39 4.21
N LEU A 246 10.38 -12.82 3.48
CA LEU A 246 9.54 -11.94 2.66
C LEU A 246 8.85 -10.89 3.55
N GLN A 247 8.87 -9.63 3.14
CA GLN A 247 8.10 -8.61 3.83
C GLN A 247 6.61 -8.72 3.43
N ILE A 248 5.75 -9.04 4.38
CA ILE A 248 4.32 -9.19 4.17
C ILE A 248 3.58 -8.01 4.80
N ILE A 249 2.79 -7.28 4.01
CA ILE A 249 1.93 -6.21 4.47
C ILE A 249 0.48 -6.67 4.34
N ALA A 250 -0.35 -6.39 5.33
CA ALA A 250 -1.75 -6.77 5.32
C ALA A 250 -2.67 -5.56 5.28
N GLY A 251 -3.53 -5.50 4.27
CA GLY A 251 -4.54 -4.46 4.13
C GLY A 251 -5.73 -4.70 5.04
N THR A 252 -6.10 -3.68 5.82
CA THR A 252 -7.26 -3.71 6.68
C THR A 252 -8.18 -2.51 6.44
N THR A 253 -9.42 -2.61 6.89
CA THR A 253 -10.39 -1.50 6.86
C THR A 253 -10.91 -1.24 8.27
N ALA A 254 -11.61 -0.12 8.47
CA ALA A 254 -12.23 0.16 9.76
C ALA A 254 -13.23 -0.94 10.24
N ARG A 255 -13.72 -1.78 9.34
CA ARG A 255 -14.63 -2.89 9.67
C ARG A 255 -13.91 -4.19 10.07
N ARG A 256 -12.58 -4.25 9.90
CA ARG A 256 -11.74 -5.44 10.13
C ARG A 256 -10.61 -5.18 11.14
N VAL A 257 -10.74 -4.13 11.96
CA VAL A 257 -9.71 -3.78 12.94
C VAL A 257 -9.54 -4.84 14.03
N ASP A 258 -10.60 -5.60 14.33
CA ASP A 258 -10.56 -6.70 15.28
C ASP A 258 -9.68 -7.87 14.83
N GLU A 259 -9.43 -7.99 13.53
CA GLU A 259 -8.60 -9.05 12.93
C GLU A 259 -7.09 -8.79 13.02
N ILE A 260 -6.67 -7.58 13.37
CA ILE A 260 -5.25 -7.15 13.33
C ILE A 260 -4.34 -8.06 14.14
N LYS A 261 -4.78 -8.48 15.34
CA LYS A 261 -3.99 -9.42 16.14
C LYS A 261 -3.67 -10.70 15.36
N GLN A 262 -4.66 -11.32 14.77
CA GLN A 262 -4.52 -12.58 14.04
C GLN A 262 -3.74 -12.40 12.73
N VAL A 263 -3.96 -11.30 12.02
CA VAL A 263 -3.19 -10.94 10.83
C VAL A 263 -1.69 -10.86 11.13
N LEU A 264 -1.32 -10.23 12.24
CA LEU A 264 0.09 -10.14 12.67
C LEU A 264 0.64 -11.49 13.14
N LEU A 265 -0.17 -12.28 13.87
CA LEU A 265 0.20 -13.64 14.26
C LEU A 265 0.31 -14.56 13.03
N ALA A 266 -0.46 -14.35 11.97
CA ALA A 266 -0.29 -15.03 10.69
C ALA A 266 1.01 -14.66 9.97
N GLY A 267 1.82 -13.77 10.52
CA GLY A 267 3.17 -13.44 10.04
C GLY A 267 3.26 -12.16 9.21
N ALA A 268 2.25 -11.30 9.20
CA ALA A 268 2.38 -9.99 8.59
C ALA A 268 3.39 -9.12 9.34
N ASN A 269 4.20 -8.33 8.61
CA ASN A 269 5.16 -7.37 9.16
C ASN A 269 4.51 -6.00 9.46
N ALA A 270 3.48 -5.66 8.69
CA ALA A 270 2.86 -4.35 8.75
C ALA A 270 1.39 -4.39 8.33
N ILE A 271 0.70 -3.32 8.62
CA ILE A 271 -0.71 -3.13 8.25
C ILE A 271 -0.86 -1.89 7.38
N THR A 272 -1.84 -1.90 6.48
CA THR A 272 -2.12 -0.79 5.57
C THR A 272 -3.63 -0.62 5.31
N LYS A 273 -3.99 0.33 4.46
CA LYS A 273 -5.36 0.55 3.96
C LYS A 273 -6.37 1.09 4.98
N PHE A 274 -6.07 1.13 6.26
CA PHE A 274 -6.90 1.82 7.24
C PHE A 274 -7.02 3.32 6.86
N PRO A 275 -8.21 3.93 6.92
CA PRO A 275 -8.39 5.33 6.52
C PRO A 275 -7.87 6.30 7.59
N ALA A 276 -6.56 6.24 7.87
CA ALA A 276 -5.87 6.81 9.01
C ALA A 276 -6.19 8.30 9.26
N THR A 277 -6.18 9.15 8.23
CA THR A 277 -6.48 10.58 8.40
C THR A 277 -7.95 10.88 8.75
N LYS A 278 -8.88 9.99 8.34
CA LYS A 278 -10.31 10.14 8.66
C LYS A 278 -10.71 9.46 9.96
N GLN A 279 -9.93 8.48 10.37
CA GLN A 279 -10.17 7.65 11.56
C GLN A 279 -9.12 7.88 12.64
N TYR A 280 -8.33 8.96 12.55
CA TYR A 280 -7.32 9.28 13.55
C TYR A 280 -7.98 9.51 14.91
N ALA A 281 -7.40 8.95 15.95
CA ALA A 281 -7.86 9.01 17.34
C ALA A 281 -9.28 8.45 17.59
N THR A 282 -9.94 7.84 16.59
CA THR A 282 -11.25 7.18 16.78
C THR A 282 -11.10 5.85 17.51
N GLU A 283 -12.26 5.30 17.95
CA GLU A 283 -12.30 3.99 18.59
C GLU A 283 -11.70 2.88 17.72
N ASN A 284 -11.95 2.90 16.39
CA ASN A 284 -11.33 1.94 15.47
C ASN A 284 -9.80 2.04 15.47
N ALA A 285 -9.23 3.24 15.56
CA ALA A 285 -7.79 3.43 15.64
C ALA A 285 -7.23 2.86 16.96
N LYS A 286 -7.92 3.08 18.08
CA LYS A 286 -7.54 2.52 19.40
C LYS A 286 -7.61 1.00 19.41
N ILE A 287 -8.68 0.41 18.85
CA ILE A 287 -8.82 -1.04 18.69
C ILE A 287 -7.68 -1.60 17.87
N LEU A 288 -7.33 -0.94 16.76
CA LEU A 288 -6.22 -1.34 15.89
C LEU A 288 -4.89 -1.37 16.68
N GLU A 289 -4.50 -0.27 17.33
CA GLU A 289 -3.26 -0.20 18.13
C GLU A 289 -3.26 -1.22 19.27
N LYS A 290 -4.38 -1.38 19.98
CA LYS A 290 -4.53 -2.41 21.01
C LYS A 290 -4.28 -3.82 20.45
N ASN A 291 -4.83 -4.14 19.28
CA ASN A 291 -4.64 -5.44 18.64
C ASN A 291 -3.18 -5.67 18.19
N VAL A 292 -2.45 -4.63 17.80
CA VAL A 292 -1.01 -4.73 17.54
C VAL A 292 -0.25 -5.15 18.81
N LEU A 293 -0.54 -4.50 19.94
CA LEU A 293 0.07 -4.84 21.23
C LEU A 293 -0.31 -6.25 21.70
N LEU A 294 -1.57 -6.65 21.51
CA LEU A 294 -2.06 -8.02 21.83
C LEU A 294 -1.43 -9.11 20.93
N ALA A 295 -0.87 -8.75 19.79
CA ALA A 295 -0.07 -9.64 18.96
C ALA A 295 1.39 -9.74 19.43
N GLY A 296 1.77 -9.05 20.50
CA GLY A 296 3.16 -8.99 21.01
C GLY A 296 4.08 -8.17 20.10
N ARG A 297 3.54 -7.18 19.36
CA ARG A 297 4.31 -6.33 18.45
C ARG A 297 4.53 -4.93 19.04
N GLU A 298 5.71 -4.35 18.77
CA GLU A 298 5.98 -2.92 18.97
C GLU A 298 5.41 -2.14 17.79
N PHE A 299 4.48 -1.21 18.03
CA PHE A 299 3.93 -0.38 16.97
C PHE A 299 4.77 0.90 16.80
N THR A 300 5.57 0.98 15.74
CA THR A 300 6.46 2.13 15.48
C THR A 300 5.73 3.33 14.83
N SER A 301 4.45 3.21 14.59
CA SER A 301 3.55 4.26 14.11
C SER A 301 2.54 4.62 15.19
N THR A 302 1.81 5.72 14.99
CA THR A 302 0.63 5.97 15.81
C THR A 302 -0.56 6.44 14.98
N LEU A 303 -1.74 6.01 15.40
CA LEU A 303 -3.05 6.41 14.84
C LEU A 303 -3.90 7.13 15.88
N THR A 304 -3.37 7.35 17.11
CA THR A 304 -4.14 7.86 18.25
C THR A 304 -3.47 8.99 19.01
N ASN A 305 -2.17 9.20 18.86
CA ASN A 305 -1.43 10.18 19.64
C ASN A 305 -1.62 11.61 19.10
N GLN A 306 -2.72 12.27 19.52
CA GLN A 306 -3.03 13.66 19.13
C GLN A 306 -1.98 14.67 19.62
N LYS A 307 -1.28 14.38 20.74
CA LYS A 307 -0.24 15.27 21.28
C LYS A 307 0.87 15.53 20.26
N LEU A 308 1.26 14.52 19.47
CA LEU A 308 2.26 14.72 18.41
C LEU A 308 1.83 15.73 17.35
N LEU A 309 0.53 15.90 17.12
CA LEU A 309 0.00 16.87 16.16
C LEU A 309 -0.17 18.25 16.78
N VAL A 310 -0.56 18.31 18.07
CA VAL A 310 -0.74 19.58 18.80
C VAL A 310 0.61 20.26 19.06
N ASP A 311 1.62 19.49 19.46
CA ASP A 311 2.96 19.99 19.80
C ASP A 311 3.87 20.17 18.56
N TRP A 312 3.30 20.15 17.34
CA TRP A 312 4.05 20.19 16.10
C TRP A 312 4.09 21.59 15.49
N ASP A 313 5.29 22.17 15.40
CA ASP A 313 5.51 23.39 14.61
C ASP A 313 5.60 23.09 13.11
N TRP A 314 4.48 22.60 12.57
CA TRP A 314 4.36 22.21 11.16
C TRP A 314 4.51 23.41 10.19
N ARG A 315 4.22 24.65 10.65
CA ARG A 315 4.39 25.84 9.80
C ARG A 315 5.86 26.06 9.51
N LYS A 316 6.68 26.00 10.54
CA LYS A 316 8.13 26.09 10.42
C LYS A 316 8.68 24.97 9.54
N GLU A 317 8.26 23.72 9.77
CA GLU A 317 8.71 22.59 8.95
C GLU A 317 8.36 22.76 7.46
N ILE A 318 7.19 23.33 7.12
CA ILE A 318 6.83 23.66 5.73
C ILE A 318 7.72 24.77 5.16
N ASP A 319 8.03 25.81 5.95
CA ASP A 319 8.90 26.90 5.51
C ASP A 319 10.34 26.41 5.25
N GLU A 320 10.82 25.43 5.99
CA GLU A 320 12.14 24.82 5.86
C GLU A 320 12.26 23.78 4.75
N LEU A 321 11.19 23.46 4.01
CA LEU A 321 11.28 22.57 2.85
C LEU A 321 12.20 23.12 1.76
N THR A 322 13.23 22.35 1.39
CA THR A 322 14.30 22.79 0.47
C THR A 322 14.23 22.19 -0.93
N CYS A 323 13.16 21.46 -1.26
CA CYS A 323 12.98 20.89 -2.60
C CYS A 323 12.73 22.03 -3.62
N ASP A 324 13.55 22.10 -4.67
CA ASP A 324 13.46 23.12 -5.73
C ASP A 324 12.10 23.17 -6.45
N GLU A 325 11.36 22.07 -6.39
CA GLU A 325 10.01 21.95 -6.95
C GLU A 325 8.91 22.56 -6.06
N ILE A 326 9.27 23.07 -4.87
CA ILE A 326 8.34 23.63 -3.89
C ILE A 326 8.61 25.12 -3.71
N ASP A 327 7.89 25.93 -4.49
CA ASP A 327 7.93 27.39 -4.41
C ASP A 327 7.10 27.94 -3.24
N SER A 328 7.11 29.27 -3.07
CA SER A 328 6.38 29.98 -2.01
C SER A 328 4.87 29.78 -2.10
N ASP A 329 4.32 29.73 -3.30
CA ASP A 329 2.87 29.59 -3.51
C ASP A 329 2.43 28.17 -3.12
N LEU A 330 3.19 27.15 -3.51
CA LEU A 330 2.93 25.77 -3.10
C LEU A 330 3.08 25.61 -1.58
N LYS A 331 4.07 26.25 -0.93
CA LYS A 331 4.18 26.26 0.54
C LYS A 331 2.93 26.85 1.21
N LYS A 332 2.40 27.94 0.67
CA LYS A 332 1.16 28.55 1.16
C LYS A 332 -0.02 27.58 1.03
N GLU A 333 -0.21 26.96 -0.14
CA GLU A 333 -1.25 25.96 -0.35
C GLU A 333 -1.11 24.75 0.62
N VAL A 334 0.13 24.29 0.86
CA VAL A 334 0.40 23.20 1.81
C VAL A 334 -0.04 23.60 3.22
N LYS A 335 0.24 24.82 3.65
CA LYS A 335 -0.20 25.32 4.98
C LYS A 335 -1.73 25.33 5.10
N GLU A 336 -2.43 25.85 4.09
CA GLU A 336 -3.90 25.87 4.05
C GLU A 336 -4.48 24.43 4.10
N LYS A 337 -3.90 23.52 3.36
CA LYS A 337 -4.32 22.11 3.38
C LYS A 337 -4.01 21.44 4.71
N MET A 338 -2.86 21.70 5.31
CA MET A 338 -2.47 21.14 6.61
C MET A 338 -3.48 21.52 7.71
N GLU A 339 -3.91 22.77 7.75
CA GLU A 339 -4.96 23.22 8.68
C GLU A 339 -6.25 22.39 8.56
N LEU A 340 -6.66 22.10 7.31
CA LEU A 340 -7.87 21.30 7.06
C LEU A 340 -7.70 19.85 7.52
N TYR A 341 -6.49 19.26 7.39
CA TYR A 341 -6.21 17.91 7.84
C TYR A 341 -6.16 17.85 9.37
N LEU A 342 -5.42 18.77 10.00
CA LEU A 342 -5.29 18.81 11.47
C LEU A 342 -6.63 19.04 12.15
N LYS A 343 -7.47 19.95 11.62
CA LYS A 343 -8.82 20.18 12.14
C LYS A 343 -9.72 18.93 12.17
N ARG A 344 -9.39 17.91 11.36
CA ARG A 344 -10.14 16.64 11.34
C ARG A 344 -9.51 15.57 12.23
N MET A 345 -8.25 15.73 12.58
CA MET A 345 -7.46 14.72 13.29
C MET A 345 -7.30 15.05 14.79
N ILE A 346 -7.41 16.31 15.15
CA ILE A 346 -7.40 16.84 16.51
C ILE A 346 -8.83 17.17 16.94
#